data_0c70955266c4d4db08ecb33accf70323
#
_entry.id   0c70955266c4d4db08ecb33accf70323
#
_cell.length_a   1.000
_cell.length_b   1.000
_cell.length_c   1.000
_cell.angle_alpha   90.00
_cell.angle_beta   90.00
_cell.angle_gamma   90.00
#
_symmetry.space_group_name_H-M   'P 1'
#
loop_
_entity.id
_entity.type
_entity.pdbx_description
1 polymer ?
#
loop_
_entity_poly.entity_id
_entity_poly.type
_entity_poly.pdbx_seq_one_letter_code
_entity_poly.pdbx_strand_id
1 'polypeptide(L)'
;MGLCELAQSAQMLLITPVVSGLPMAVTRMSAKEEEGKRVRTLRCAAALSLAVSLLLAVLAFWMREALCAWLGDIRTMPALLLYLPCIPILGVSSVLNGYAYGIGKPVAPAVSELLEQIVRALLCVRLVYGLRGMPLTLVAAIPAAAALAGETAGFILMLTVCLRTLFKRGDGARKPIFKELLALALPLTGMRLVSALMQTVNASLIPARLRLFGFSAEQAMASLGIFHGMLKPVLMMPSFIVCSLSMAASPELTRMQAEGRPLGCLSRRMLAATLLVGCGAMAGVFLFAPLIADVFYKQAALLPLLRAACPLVPVMAMNHVCGGMMNALGLQK
;
A
#
# COMPACT_ATOMS: atom_id res chain seq x y z
N MET A 1 -4.43 0.52 18.46
CA MET A 1 -3.60 0.54 17.25
C MET A 1 -3.07 -0.86 16.90
N GLY A 2 -2.40 -1.60 17.77
CA GLY A 2 -1.81 -2.90 17.44
C GLY A 2 -2.79 -3.94 16.85
N LEU A 3 -4.01 -4.05 17.37
CA LEU A 3 -5.05 -4.92 16.81
C LEU A 3 -5.45 -4.54 15.38
N CYS A 4 -5.50 -3.23 15.10
CA CYS A 4 -5.78 -2.72 13.77
C CYS A 4 -4.65 -3.05 12.78
N GLU A 5 -3.39 -2.91 13.21
CA GLU A 5 -2.20 -3.22 12.39
C GLU A 5 -2.15 -4.71 12.01
N LEU A 6 -2.51 -5.61 12.94
CA LEU A 6 -2.60 -7.04 12.64
C LEU A 6 -3.68 -7.32 11.58
N ALA A 7 -4.89 -6.76 11.76
CA ALA A 7 -5.98 -6.92 10.80
C ALA A 7 -5.62 -6.33 9.42
N GLN A 8 -4.95 -5.16 9.40
CA GLN A 8 -4.49 -4.52 8.17
C GLN A 8 -3.40 -5.35 7.46
N SER A 9 -2.46 -5.95 8.20
CA SER A 9 -1.44 -6.82 7.61
C SER A 9 -2.04 -8.06 6.94
N ALA A 10 -3.06 -8.67 7.56
CA ALA A 10 -3.81 -9.77 6.97
C ALA A 10 -4.59 -9.32 5.72
N GLN A 11 -5.25 -8.15 5.77
CA GLN A 11 -5.90 -7.56 4.61
C GLN A 11 -4.90 -7.38 3.45
N MET A 12 -3.73 -6.80 3.71
CA MET A 12 -2.69 -6.58 2.69
C MET A 12 -2.26 -7.89 2.03
N LEU A 13 -2.13 -8.97 2.79
CA LEU A 13 -1.84 -10.30 2.23
C LEU A 13 -2.95 -10.77 1.29
N LEU A 14 -4.21 -10.63 1.72
CA LEU A 14 -5.38 -11.08 0.96
C LEU A 14 -5.64 -10.27 -0.31
N ILE A 15 -5.38 -8.96 -0.31
CA ILE A 15 -5.59 -8.11 -1.50
C ILE A 15 -4.43 -8.15 -2.48
N THR A 16 -3.22 -8.49 -2.04
CA THR A 16 -2.00 -8.45 -2.87
C THR A 16 -2.14 -9.21 -4.19
N PRO A 17 -2.74 -10.41 -4.27
CA PRO A 17 -2.89 -11.13 -5.53
C PRO A 17 -3.67 -10.36 -6.59
N VAL A 18 -4.58 -9.50 -6.19
CA VAL A 18 -5.50 -8.78 -7.08
C VAL A 18 -5.01 -7.36 -7.39
N VAL A 19 -4.47 -6.67 -6.39
CA VAL A 19 -4.11 -5.24 -6.47
C VAL A 19 -2.71 -5.00 -7.04
N SER A 20 -1.87 -6.03 -7.19
CA SER A 20 -0.48 -5.83 -7.60
C SER A 20 -0.20 -6.07 -9.07
N GLY A 21 -0.39 -7.28 -9.56
CA GLY A 21 -0.01 -7.67 -10.92
C GLY A 21 -1.02 -7.25 -11.99
N LEU A 22 -2.31 -7.43 -11.71
CA LEU A 22 -3.39 -7.13 -12.65
C LEU A 22 -3.43 -5.65 -13.08
N PRO A 23 -3.41 -4.66 -12.18
CA PRO A 23 -3.42 -3.25 -12.59
C PRO A 23 -2.22 -2.87 -13.44
N MET A 24 -1.04 -3.38 -13.11
CA MET A 24 0.19 -3.11 -13.88
C MET A 24 0.12 -3.74 -15.28
N ALA A 25 -0.41 -4.95 -15.40
CA ALA A 25 -0.63 -5.59 -16.69
C ALA A 25 -1.63 -4.78 -17.55
N VAL A 26 -2.75 -4.34 -16.96
CA VAL A 26 -3.73 -3.49 -17.62
C VAL A 26 -3.12 -2.17 -18.07
N THR A 27 -2.33 -1.51 -17.24
CA THR A 27 -1.63 -0.27 -17.59
C THR A 27 -0.74 -0.47 -18.82
N ARG A 28 0.08 -1.53 -18.84
CA ARG A 28 0.99 -1.83 -19.95
C ARG A 28 0.25 -2.18 -21.23
N MET A 29 -0.79 -3.00 -21.14
CA MET A 29 -1.60 -3.41 -22.31
C MET A 29 -2.39 -2.21 -22.85
N SER A 30 -3.06 -1.45 -21.98
CA SER A 30 -3.85 -0.28 -22.40
C SER A 30 -3.00 0.83 -23.02
N ALA A 31 -1.73 0.96 -22.65
CA ALA A 31 -0.81 1.93 -23.26
C ALA A 31 -0.45 1.58 -24.72
N LYS A 32 -0.41 0.28 -25.05
CA LYS A 32 0.04 -0.21 -26.36
C LYS A 32 -1.10 -0.53 -27.34
N GLU A 33 -2.32 -0.73 -26.84
CA GLU A 33 -3.44 -1.25 -27.60
C GLU A 33 -4.32 -0.13 -28.18
N GLU A 34 -5.02 -0.47 -29.28
CA GLU A 34 -6.08 0.34 -29.86
C GLU A 34 -7.34 0.34 -28.98
N GLU A 35 -8.23 1.32 -29.19
CA GLU A 35 -9.38 1.56 -28.31
C GLU A 35 -10.29 0.32 -28.13
N GLY A 36 -10.59 -0.40 -29.17
CA GLY A 36 -11.43 -1.60 -29.12
C GLY A 36 -10.85 -2.72 -28.26
N LYS A 37 -9.53 -2.93 -28.37
CA LYS A 37 -8.80 -3.88 -27.53
C LYS A 37 -8.70 -3.42 -26.07
N ARG A 38 -8.44 -2.12 -25.81
CA ARG A 38 -8.40 -1.54 -24.46
C ARG A 38 -9.67 -1.82 -23.66
N VAL A 39 -10.83 -1.65 -24.31
CA VAL A 39 -12.14 -1.93 -23.68
C VAL A 39 -12.26 -3.40 -23.30
N ARG A 40 -11.82 -4.32 -24.14
CA ARG A 40 -11.86 -5.76 -23.85
C ARG A 40 -10.88 -6.15 -22.75
N THR A 41 -9.65 -5.60 -22.76
CA THR A 41 -8.65 -5.79 -21.72
C THR A 41 -9.20 -5.33 -20.38
N LEU A 42 -9.82 -4.14 -20.33
CA LEU A 42 -10.44 -3.61 -19.12
C LEU A 42 -11.53 -4.53 -18.57
N ARG A 43 -12.45 -4.99 -19.42
CA ARG A 43 -13.54 -5.88 -19.00
C ARG A 43 -13.05 -7.23 -18.51
N CYS A 44 -12.12 -7.83 -19.26
CA CYS A 44 -11.55 -9.12 -18.91
C CYS A 44 -10.81 -9.01 -17.56
N ALA A 45 -10.01 -7.96 -17.37
CA ALA A 45 -9.29 -7.73 -16.14
C ALA A 45 -10.22 -7.40 -14.95
N ALA A 46 -11.27 -6.58 -15.18
CA ALA A 46 -12.24 -6.26 -14.13
C ALA A 46 -13.05 -7.50 -13.70
N ALA A 47 -13.49 -8.33 -14.66
CA ALA A 47 -14.19 -9.58 -14.37
C ALA A 47 -13.29 -10.58 -13.63
N LEU A 48 -12.03 -10.74 -14.07
CA LEU A 48 -11.06 -11.59 -13.41
C LEU A 48 -10.74 -11.09 -11.99
N SER A 49 -10.51 -9.79 -11.85
CA SER A 49 -10.27 -9.16 -10.56
C SER A 49 -11.45 -9.37 -9.60
N LEU A 50 -12.66 -9.15 -10.07
CA LEU A 50 -13.88 -9.36 -9.27
C LEU A 50 -14.03 -10.83 -8.86
N ALA A 51 -13.84 -11.77 -9.80
CA ALA A 51 -13.95 -13.21 -9.51
C ALA A 51 -12.91 -13.67 -8.47
N VAL A 52 -11.64 -13.29 -8.67
CA VAL A 52 -10.55 -13.66 -7.75
C VAL A 52 -10.74 -13.00 -6.38
N SER A 53 -11.09 -11.72 -6.35
CA SER A 53 -11.29 -11.00 -5.09
C SER A 53 -12.51 -11.49 -4.29
N LEU A 54 -13.60 -11.86 -4.96
CA LEU A 54 -14.75 -12.50 -4.30
C LEU A 54 -14.37 -13.87 -3.74
N LEU A 55 -13.66 -14.68 -4.52
CA LEU A 55 -13.17 -15.98 -4.04
C LEU A 55 -12.30 -15.82 -2.80
N LEU A 56 -11.35 -14.87 -2.82
CA LEU A 56 -10.47 -14.59 -1.68
C LEU A 56 -11.25 -14.07 -0.47
N ALA A 57 -12.24 -13.21 -0.67
CA ALA A 57 -13.09 -12.70 0.41
C ALA A 57 -13.93 -13.81 1.05
N VAL A 58 -14.53 -14.70 0.25
CA VAL A 58 -15.29 -15.87 0.74
C VAL A 58 -14.35 -16.84 1.47
N LEU A 59 -13.18 -17.15 0.90
CA LEU A 59 -12.21 -18.02 1.55
C LEU A 59 -11.74 -17.45 2.89
N ALA A 60 -11.43 -16.16 2.94
CA ALA A 60 -11.03 -15.48 4.17
C ALA A 60 -12.15 -15.44 5.21
N PHE A 61 -13.41 -15.30 4.77
CA PHE A 61 -14.55 -15.39 5.67
C PHE A 61 -14.68 -16.81 6.28
N TRP A 62 -14.49 -17.84 5.49
CA TRP A 62 -14.52 -19.23 5.99
C TRP A 62 -13.36 -19.53 6.94
N MET A 63 -12.19 -18.99 6.64
CA MET A 63 -10.98 -19.18 7.43
C MET A 63 -10.78 -18.09 8.52
N ARG A 64 -11.76 -17.27 8.82
CA ARG A 64 -11.62 -16.12 9.73
C ARG A 64 -11.05 -16.47 11.11
N GLU A 65 -11.48 -17.60 11.66
CA GLU A 65 -11.01 -18.07 12.98
C GLU A 65 -9.55 -18.51 12.92
N ALA A 66 -9.17 -19.26 11.89
CA ALA A 66 -7.79 -19.68 11.64
C ALA A 66 -6.88 -18.48 11.37
N LEU A 67 -7.36 -17.48 10.63
CA LEU A 67 -6.63 -16.24 10.39
C LEU A 67 -6.41 -15.45 11.70
N CYS A 68 -7.44 -15.31 12.54
CA CYS A 68 -7.30 -14.65 13.83
C CYS A 68 -6.37 -15.42 14.78
N ALA A 69 -6.43 -16.76 14.79
CA ALA A 69 -5.53 -17.59 15.56
C ALA A 69 -4.07 -17.43 15.08
N TRP A 70 -3.85 -17.39 13.78
CA TRP A 70 -2.52 -17.14 13.19
C TRP A 70 -1.97 -15.75 13.50
N LEU A 71 -2.84 -14.72 13.52
CA LEU A 71 -2.48 -13.37 13.95
C LEU A 71 -2.19 -13.27 15.46
N GLY A 72 -2.59 -14.28 16.24
CA GLY A 72 -2.31 -14.39 17.68
C GLY A 72 -3.29 -13.63 18.59
N ASP A 73 -4.37 -13.04 18.05
CA ASP A 73 -5.37 -12.36 18.87
C ASP A 73 -6.77 -12.37 18.21
N ILE A 74 -7.74 -13.06 18.83
CA ILE A 74 -9.13 -13.18 18.35
C ILE A 74 -9.86 -11.82 18.34
N ARG A 75 -9.39 -10.84 19.10
CA ARG A 75 -9.97 -9.50 19.15
C ARG A 75 -9.79 -8.72 17.84
N THR A 76 -9.00 -9.20 16.89
CA THR A 76 -8.86 -8.66 15.54
C THR A 76 -10.06 -8.99 14.63
N MET A 77 -10.91 -9.95 15.02
CA MET A 77 -12.04 -10.44 14.21
C MET A 77 -12.97 -9.33 13.68
N PRO A 78 -13.45 -8.35 14.47
CA PRO A 78 -14.34 -7.31 13.96
C PRO A 78 -13.69 -6.44 12.88
N ALA A 79 -12.41 -6.11 13.05
CA ALA A 79 -11.66 -5.35 12.05
C ALA A 79 -11.46 -6.17 10.77
N LEU A 80 -11.12 -7.46 10.89
CA LEU A 80 -10.95 -8.37 9.76
C LEU A 80 -12.24 -8.49 8.93
N LEU A 81 -13.40 -8.67 9.60
CA LEU A 81 -14.70 -8.77 8.92
C LEU A 81 -15.06 -7.51 8.14
N LEU A 82 -14.70 -6.32 8.65
CA LEU A 82 -14.90 -5.05 7.94
C LEU A 82 -13.96 -4.89 6.74
N TYR A 83 -12.80 -5.53 6.76
CA TYR A 83 -11.87 -5.52 5.63
C TYR A 83 -12.28 -6.49 4.50
N LEU A 84 -13.09 -7.52 4.76
CA LEU A 84 -13.47 -8.48 3.72
C LEU A 84 -14.19 -7.84 2.52
N PRO A 85 -15.21 -6.97 2.69
CA PRO A 85 -15.84 -6.30 1.56
C PRO A 85 -14.92 -5.30 0.83
N CYS A 86 -13.84 -4.82 1.48
CA CYS A 86 -12.83 -3.99 0.81
C CYS A 86 -12.10 -4.78 -0.30
N ILE A 87 -11.96 -6.11 -0.17
CA ILE A 87 -11.18 -6.92 -1.13
C ILE A 87 -11.72 -6.82 -2.56
N PRO A 88 -13.02 -7.06 -2.85
CA PRO A 88 -13.56 -6.90 -4.19
C PRO A 88 -13.60 -5.44 -4.65
N ILE A 89 -13.86 -4.49 -3.75
CA ILE A 89 -13.87 -3.06 -4.08
C ILE A 89 -12.49 -2.63 -4.55
N LEU A 90 -11.44 -2.90 -3.75
CA LEU A 90 -10.05 -2.60 -4.08
C LEU A 90 -9.58 -3.33 -5.35
N GLY A 91 -9.98 -4.59 -5.51
CA GLY A 91 -9.61 -5.37 -6.66
C GLY A 91 -10.08 -4.75 -7.97
N VAL A 92 -11.34 -4.36 -8.06
CA VAL A 92 -11.88 -3.72 -9.26
C VAL A 92 -11.37 -2.30 -9.41
N SER A 93 -11.33 -1.51 -8.31
CA SER A 93 -10.82 -0.14 -8.32
C SER A 93 -9.38 -0.07 -8.84
N SER A 94 -8.51 -0.97 -8.41
CA SER A 94 -7.12 -1.01 -8.86
C SER A 94 -6.97 -1.26 -10.37
N VAL A 95 -7.85 -2.10 -10.95
CA VAL A 95 -7.90 -2.34 -12.41
C VAL A 95 -8.37 -1.08 -13.16
N LEU A 96 -9.39 -0.38 -12.64
CA LEU A 96 -9.86 0.89 -13.22
C LEU A 96 -8.77 1.96 -13.18
N ASN A 97 -8.05 2.07 -12.06
CA ASN A 97 -6.89 2.96 -11.90
C ASN A 97 -5.79 2.60 -12.90
N GLY A 98 -5.45 1.31 -13.02
CA GLY A 98 -4.47 0.82 -13.99
C GLY A 98 -4.84 1.15 -15.43
N TYR A 99 -6.11 1.03 -15.78
CA TYR A 99 -6.62 1.45 -17.09
C TYR A 99 -6.45 2.95 -17.33
N ALA A 100 -6.84 3.79 -16.36
CA ALA A 100 -6.72 5.25 -16.46
C ALA A 100 -5.26 5.70 -16.61
N TYR A 101 -4.32 5.09 -15.88
CA TYR A 101 -2.89 5.31 -16.07
C TYR A 101 -2.43 4.88 -17.47
N GLY A 102 -2.88 3.73 -17.95
CA GLY A 102 -2.53 3.21 -19.28
C GLY A 102 -2.96 4.09 -20.45
N ILE A 103 -4.10 4.76 -20.33
CA ILE A 103 -4.59 5.70 -21.35
C ILE A 103 -4.07 7.14 -21.18
N GLY A 104 -3.11 7.37 -20.27
CA GLY A 104 -2.51 8.69 -20.02
C GLY A 104 -3.42 9.68 -19.29
N LYS A 105 -4.37 9.21 -18.49
CA LYS A 105 -5.28 10.04 -17.66
C LYS A 105 -5.03 9.85 -16.16
N PRO A 106 -3.86 10.22 -15.63
CA PRO A 106 -3.50 9.99 -14.22
C PRO A 106 -4.27 10.85 -13.22
N VAL A 107 -4.94 11.92 -13.68
CA VAL A 107 -5.68 12.83 -12.80
C VAL A 107 -6.87 12.13 -12.14
N ALA A 108 -7.58 11.25 -12.86
CA ALA A 108 -8.75 10.58 -12.32
C ALA A 108 -8.40 9.63 -11.13
N PRO A 109 -7.38 8.73 -11.23
CA PRO A 109 -6.90 7.98 -10.09
C PRO A 109 -6.42 8.87 -8.93
N ALA A 110 -5.66 9.93 -9.22
CA ALA A 110 -5.15 10.83 -8.18
C ALA A 110 -6.28 11.51 -7.39
N VAL A 111 -7.33 11.98 -8.07
CA VAL A 111 -8.51 12.56 -7.41
C VAL A 111 -9.27 11.49 -6.61
N SER A 112 -9.36 10.26 -7.13
CA SER A 112 -9.98 9.13 -6.43
C SER A 112 -9.25 8.81 -5.14
N GLU A 113 -7.92 8.72 -5.17
CA GLU A 113 -7.08 8.48 -4.00
C GLU A 113 -7.19 9.61 -2.96
N LEU A 114 -7.24 10.87 -3.40
CA LEU A 114 -7.45 12.00 -2.50
C LEU A 114 -8.82 11.93 -1.82
N LEU A 115 -9.88 11.65 -2.60
CA LEU A 115 -11.24 11.49 -2.06
C LEU A 115 -11.30 10.37 -1.03
N GLU A 116 -10.70 9.24 -1.33
CA GLU A 116 -10.57 8.09 -0.41
C GLU A 116 -9.92 8.50 0.91
N GLN A 117 -8.77 9.20 0.86
CA GLN A 117 -8.06 9.62 2.08
C GLN A 117 -8.85 10.67 2.88
N ILE A 118 -9.53 11.60 2.21
CA ILE A 118 -10.38 12.59 2.87
C ILE A 118 -11.56 11.91 3.59
N VAL A 119 -12.28 11.02 2.91
CA VAL A 119 -13.41 10.29 3.50
C VAL A 119 -12.94 9.41 4.65
N ARG A 120 -11.82 8.69 4.47
CA ARG A 120 -11.20 7.86 5.51
C ARG A 120 -10.84 8.68 6.75
N ALA A 121 -10.17 9.82 6.57
CA ALA A 121 -9.76 10.68 7.68
C ALA A 121 -10.95 11.27 8.43
N LEU A 122 -11.91 11.86 7.70
CA LEU A 122 -13.11 12.45 8.29
C LEU A 122 -13.95 11.42 9.06
N LEU A 123 -14.17 10.25 8.47
CA LEU A 123 -14.96 9.21 9.11
C LEU A 123 -14.22 8.60 10.30
N CYS A 124 -12.91 8.40 10.22
CA CYS A 124 -12.12 7.92 11.34
C CYS A 124 -12.22 8.86 12.53
N VAL A 125 -12.02 10.16 12.31
CA VAL A 125 -12.15 11.18 13.36
C VAL A 125 -13.57 11.17 13.95
N ARG A 126 -14.60 11.18 13.11
CA ARG A 126 -15.99 11.18 13.54
C ARG A 126 -16.36 9.96 14.38
N LEU A 127 -15.92 8.77 13.94
CA LEU A 127 -16.21 7.52 14.66
C LEU A 127 -15.44 7.44 15.99
N VAL A 128 -14.21 7.89 16.05
CA VAL A 128 -13.43 7.93 17.30
C VAL A 128 -14.08 8.84 18.32
N TYR A 129 -14.60 10.00 17.90
CA TYR A 129 -15.34 10.90 18.83
C TYR A 129 -16.70 10.34 19.23
N GLY A 130 -17.43 9.70 18.32
CA GLY A 130 -18.78 9.17 18.56
C GLY A 130 -18.83 7.88 19.38
N LEU A 131 -17.77 7.07 19.31
CA LEU A 131 -17.68 5.76 19.97
C LEU A 131 -16.81 5.78 21.24
N ARG A 132 -16.63 6.94 21.87
CA ARG A 132 -15.92 7.07 23.15
C ARG A 132 -16.63 6.26 24.24
N GLY A 133 -15.87 5.38 24.90
CA GLY A 133 -16.40 4.49 25.95
C GLY A 133 -16.87 3.11 25.46
N MET A 134 -16.81 2.84 24.17
CA MET A 134 -17.10 1.51 23.63
C MET A 134 -15.96 0.50 23.88
N PRO A 135 -16.25 -0.82 23.83
CA PRO A 135 -15.22 -1.86 23.96
C PRO A 135 -14.06 -1.66 23.02
N LEU A 136 -12.85 -1.98 23.48
CA LEU A 136 -11.59 -1.81 22.72
C LEU A 136 -11.63 -2.51 21.36
N THR A 137 -12.33 -3.64 21.26
CA THR A 137 -12.49 -4.40 20.01
C THR A 137 -13.25 -3.61 18.92
N LEU A 138 -14.27 -2.84 19.30
CA LEU A 138 -15.02 -2.00 18.37
C LEU A 138 -14.21 -0.75 17.99
N VAL A 139 -13.53 -0.13 18.96
CA VAL A 139 -12.67 1.01 18.69
C VAL A 139 -11.50 0.62 17.76
N ALA A 140 -10.94 -0.60 17.91
CA ALA A 140 -9.92 -1.13 17.02
C ALA A 140 -10.43 -1.41 15.58
N ALA A 141 -11.73 -1.55 15.38
CA ALA A 141 -12.34 -1.75 14.08
C ALA A 141 -12.67 -0.43 13.33
N ILE A 142 -12.60 0.73 14.01
CA ILE A 142 -12.89 2.04 13.38
C ILE A 142 -12.03 2.31 12.14
N PRO A 143 -10.70 2.11 12.14
CA PRO A 143 -9.91 2.34 10.94
C PRO A 143 -10.31 1.43 9.76
N ALA A 144 -10.77 0.21 10.04
CA ALA A 144 -11.28 -0.70 9.01
C ALA A 144 -12.60 -0.19 8.41
N ALA A 145 -13.53 0.29 9.24
CA ALA A 145 -14.76 0.90 8.78
C ALA A 145 -14.51 2.19 7.96
N ALA A 146 -13.59 3.02 8.42
CA ALA A 146 -13.20 4.23 7.71
C ALA A 146 -12.51 3.91 6.37
N ALA A 147 -11.67 2.86 6.33
CA ALA A 147 -11.07 2.38 5.10
C ALA A 147 -12.12 1.89 4.10
N LEU A 148 -13.08 1.06 4.55
CA LEU A 148 -14.17 0.57 3.71
C LEU A 148 -14.95 1.71 3.06
N ALA A 149 -15.29 2.74 3.82
CA ALA A 149 -16.02 3.89 3.30
C ALA A 149 -15.17 4.72 2.31
N GLY A 150 -13.90 4.94 2.62
CA GLY A 150 -12.96 5.64 1.74
C GLY A 150 -12.78 4.91 0.42
N GLU A 151 -12.45 3.63 0.46
CA GLU A 151 -12.31 2.77 -0.73
C GLU A 151 -13.57 2.74 -1.58
N THR A 152 -14.75 2.68 -0.92
CA THR A 152 -16.04 2.71 -1.62
C THR A 152 -16.25 4.05 -2.34
N ALA A 153 -15.92 5.18 -1.71
CA ALA A 153 -16.02 6.50 -2.31
C ALA A 153 -15.10 6.64 -3.53
N GLY A 154 -13.83 6.23 -3.40
CA GLY A 154 -12.86 6.20 -4.50
C GLY A 154 -13.31 5.30 -5.65
N PHE A 155 -13.77 4.10 -5.33
CA PHE A 155 -14.33 3.15 -6.30
C PHE A 155 -15.50 3.72 -7.10
N ILE A 156 -16.47 4.35 -6.41
CA ILE A 156 -17.64 4.96 -7.07
C ILE A 156 -17.18 6.03 -8.06
N LEU A 157 -16.23 6.89 -7.68
CA LEU A 157 -15.69 7.90 -8.57
C LEU A 157 -15.01 7.27 -9.79
N MET A 158 -14.13 6.28 -9.60
CA MET A 158 -13.48 5.61 -10.72
C MET A 158 -14.44 4.82 -11.59
N LEU A 159 -15.47 4.21 -10.99
CA LEU A 159 -16.52 3.53 -11.74
C LEU A 159 -17.27 4.51 -12.63
N THR A 160 -17.68 5.69 -12.13
CA THR A 160 -18.38 6.70 -12.94
C THR A 160 -17.52 7.20 -14.10
N VAL A 161 -16.22 7.41 -13.87
CA VAL A 161 -15.26 7.83 -14.93
C VAL A 161 -15.12 6.75 -16.01
N CYS A 162 -15.03 5.49 -15.62
CA CYS A 162 -14.82 4.37 -16.54
C CYS A 162 -16.11 3.75 -17.06
N LEU A 163 -17.28 4.14 -16.54
CA LEU A 163 -18.57 3.52 -16.83
C LEU A 163 -18.86 3.48 -18.35
N ARG A 164 -18.70 4.61 -19.02
CA ARG A 164 -18.91 4.72 -20.47
C ARG A 164 -18.01 3.76 -21.25
N THR A 165 -16.78 3.57 -20.81
CA THR A 165 -15.83 2.65 -21.44
C THR A 165 -16.20 1.19 -21.18
N LEU A 166 -16.65 0.86 -19.97
CA LEU A 166 -17.09 -0.48 -19.60
C LEU A 166 -18.28 -0.96 -20.43
N PHE A 167 -19.19 -0.05 -20.81
CA PHE A 167 -20.38 -0.37 -21.62
C PHE A 167 -20.19 -0.16 -23.13
N LYS A 168 -19.07 0.42 -23.60
CA LYS A 168 -18.77 0.61 -25.00
C LYS A 168 -18.56 -0.75 -25.69
N ARG A 169 -19.22 -1.02 -26.84
CA ARG A 169 -18.99 -2.24 -27.61
C ARG A 169 -17.53 -2.30 -28.07
N GLY A 170 -16.80 -3.30 -27.62
CA GLY A 170 -15.46 -3.57 -28.10
C GLY A 170 -15.52 -4.35 -29.40
N ASP A 171 -15.14 -3.72 -30.49
CA ASP A 171 -14.92 -4.39 -31.79
C ASP A 171 -13.52 -5.02 -31.83
N GLY A 172 -13.42 -6.23 -32.35
CA GLY A 172 -12.12 -6.81 -32.65
C GLY A 172 -12.00 -8.32 -32.42
N ALA A 173 -11.12 -8.95 -33.21
CA ALA A 173 -10.84 -10.38 -33.25
C ALA A 173 -10.62 -11.03 -31.88
N ARG A 174 -11.14 -12.24 -31.73
CA ARG A 174 -11.10 -13.11 -30.53
C ARG A 174 -9.70 -13.63 -30.19
N LYS A 175 -8.67 -12.75 -30.02
CA LYS A 175 -7.38 -13.19 -29.48
C LYS A 175 -7.50 -13.43 -27.96
N PRO A 176 -6.80 -14.41 -27.40
CA PRO A 176 -6.89 -14.76 -25.99
C PRO A 176 -6.18 -13.71 -25.11
N ILE A 177 -6.84 -12.57 -24.86
CA ILE A 177 -6.36 -11.48 -23.98
C ILE A 177 -6.07 -12.01 -22.57
N PHE A 178 -6.83 -13.01 -22.12
CA PHE A 178 -6.68 -13.61 -20.81
C PHE A 178 -5.29 -14.21 -20.57
N LYS A 179 -4.72 -14.95 -21.53
CA LYS A 179 -3.38 -15.54 -21.40
C LYS A 179 -2.29 -14.47 -21.32
N GLU A 180 -2.40 -13.43 -22.16
CA GLU A 180 -1.46 -12.32 -22.18
C GLU A 180 -1.51 -11.51 -20.88
N LEU A 181 -2.72 -11.23 -20.39
CA LEU A 181 -2.94 -10.54 -19.10
C LEU A 181 -2.34 -11.34 -17.94
N LEU A 182 -2.59 -12.65 -17.89
CA LEU A 182 -2.11 -13.53 -16.83
C LEU A 182 -0.59 -13.69 -16.87
N ALA A 183 0.01 -13.81 -18.05
CA ALA A 183 1.46 -13.91 -18.21
C ALA A 183 2.21 -12.66 -17.70
N LEU A 184 1.61 -11.47 -17.84
CA LEU A 184 2.16 -10.23 -17.30
C LEU A 184 1.87 -10.06 -15.81
N ALA A 185 0.69 -10.48 -15.35
CA ALA A 185 0.26 -10.26 -13.96
C ALA A 185 0.93 -11.23 -12.98
N LEU A 186 1.09 -12.51 -13.32
CA LEU A 186 1.57 -13.55 -12.40
C LEU A 186 2.96 -13.28 -11.80
N PRO A 187 4.01 -12.94 -12.58
CA PRO A 187 5.33 -12.68 -12.00
C PRO A 187 5.34 -11.51 -11.02
N LEU A 188 4.63 -10.43 -11.38
CA LEU A 188 4.53 -9.23 -10.55
C LEU A 188 3.75 -9.51 -9.25
N THR A 189 2.68 -10.30 -9.35
CA THR A 189 1.90 -10.75 -8.19
C THR A 189 2.74 -11.60 -7.25
N GLY A 190 3.53 -12.54 -7.78
CA GLY A 190 4.39 -13.43 -7.00
C GLY A 190 5.38 -12.66 -6.13
N MET A 191 6.09 -11.69 -6.70
CA MET A 191 7.03 -10.84 -5.97
C MET A 191 6.35 -10.04 -4.84
N ARG A 192 5.19 -9.47 -5.12
CA ARG A 192 4.42 -8.70 -4.14
C ARG A 192 3.84 -9.57 -3.05
N LEU A 193 3.39 -10.77 -3.40
CA LEU A 193 2.84 -11.74 -2.44
C LEU A 193 3.90 -12.16 -1.40
N VAL A 194 5.11 -12.44 -1.84
CA VAL A 194 6.24 -12.73 -0.92
C VAL A 194 6.48 -11.55 0.03
N SER A 195 6.49 -10.32 -0.48
CA SER A 195 6.67 -9.12 0.34
C SER A 195 5.52 -8.93 1.34
N ALA A 196 4.27 -9.16 0.93
CA ALA A 196 3.10 -9.06 1.80
C ALA A 196 3.12 -10.15 2.88
N LEU A 197 3.50 -11.38 2.51
CA LEU A 197 3.66 -12.47 3.46
C LEU A 197 4.71 -12.14 4.53
N MET A 198 5.88 -11.63 4.12
CA MET A 198 6.92 -11.20 5.05
C MET A 198 6.44 -10.11 6.01
N GLN A 199 5.67 -9.13 5.52
CA GLN A 199 5.09 -8.09 6.38
C GLN A 199 4.11 -8.65 7.40
N THR A 200 3.25 -9.58 6.98
CA THR A 200 2.26 -10.19 7.88
C THR A 200 2.94 -11.09 8.93
N VAL A 201 3.94 -11.87 8.51
CA VAL A 201 4.76 -12.67 9.44
C VAL A 201 5.47 -11.77 10.46
N ASN A 202 6.09 -10.68 10.01
CA ASN A 202 6.72 -9.72 10.93
C ASN A 202 5.72 -9.11 11.91
N ALA A 203 4.53 -8.72 11.45
CA ALA A 203 3.50 -8.13 12.29
C ALA A 203 3.00 -9.11 13.38
N SER A 204 2.90 -10.41 13.08
CA SER A 204 2.51 -11.44 14.04
C SER A 204 3.67 -11.89 14.95
N LEU A 205 4.90 -11.91 14.42
CA LEU A 205 6.07 -12.39 15.15
C LEU A 205 6.50 -11.43 16.26
N ILE A 206 6.39 -10.12 16.03
CA ILE A 206 6.79 -9.09 17.01
C ILE A 206 6.06 -9.26 18.35
N PRO A 207 4.72 -9.31 18.41
CA PRO A 207 4.02 -9.52 19.67
C PRO A 207 4.30 -10.88 20.29
N ALA A 208 4.43 -11.93 19.46
CA ALA A 208 4.75 -13.27 19.93
C ALA A 208 6.11 -13.32 20.66
N ARG A 209 7.13 -12.68 20.09
CA ARG A 209 8.46 -12.60 20.72
C ARG A 209 8.46 -11.75 21.97
N LEU A 210 7.78 -10.60 21.99
CA LEU A 210 7.67 -9.76 23.18
C LEU A 210 7.03 -10.52 24.35
N ARG A 211 6.03 -11.37 24.09
CA ARG A 211 5.43 -12.23 25.12
C ARG A 211 6.43 -13.22 25.72
N LEU A 212 7.34 -13.78 24.91
CA LEU A 212 8.39 -14.67 25.39
C LEU A 212 9.40 -13.96 26.31
N PHE A 213 9.56 -12.64 26.15
CA PHE A 213 10.37 -11.79 27.04
C PHE A 213 9.63 -11.29 28.28
N GLY A 214 8.43 -11.83 28.58
CA GLY A 214 7.68 -11.49 29.77
C GLY A 214 6.70 -10.33 29.66
N PHE A 215 6.50 -9.76 28.46
CA PHE A 215 5.48 -8.75 28.24
C PHE A 215 4.08 -9.36 28.28
N SER A 216 3.12 -8.66 28.89
CA SER A 216 1.72 -9.06 28.80
C SER A 216 1.22 -8.96 27.34
N ALA A 217 0.12 -9.66 27.03
CA ALA A 217 -0.49 -9.60 25.70
C ALA A 217 -0.86 -8.16 25.29
N GLU A 218 -1.31 -7.35 26.25
CA GLU A 218 -1.69 -5.96 26.03
C GLU A 218 -0.46 -5.08 25.78
N GLN A 219 0.60 -5.25 26.55
CA GLN A 219 1.85 -4.54 26.37
C GLN A 219 2.52 -4.86 25.04
N ALA A 220 2.50 -6.13 24.62
CA ALA A 220 3.03 -6.56 23.33
C ALA A 220 2.27 -5.93 22.17
N MET A 221 0.93 -5.87 22.26
CA MET A 221 0.09 -5.21 21.25
C MET A 221 0.24 -3.68 21.26
N ALA A 222 0.39 -3.06 22.42
CA ALA A 222 0.66 -1.63 22.53
C ALA A 222 2.01 -1.28 21.87
N SER A 223 3.04 -2.10 22.10
CA SER A 223 4.37 -1.93 21.49
C SER A 223 4.32 -2.06 19.96
N LEU A 224 3.56 -3.03 19.43
CA LEU A 224 3.33 -3.16 17.99
C LEU A 224 2.65 -1.91 17.42
N GLY A 225 1.64 -1.39 18.11
CA GLY A 225 0.93 -0.18 17.71
C GLY A 225 1.82 1.06 17.72
N ILE A 226 2.69 1.21 18.71
CA ILE A 226 3.68 2.30 18.75
C ILE A 226 4.67 2.18 17.59
N PHE A 227 5.17 0.97 17.32
CA PHE A 227 6.14 0.73 16.26
C PHE A 227 5.56 0.99 14.87
N HIS A 228 4.43 0.37 14.52
CA HIS A 228 3.81 0.48 13.19
C HIS A 228 2.99 1.75 13.00
N GLY A 229 2.24 2.18 14.03
CA GLY A 229 1.31 3.30 13.92
C GLY A 229 1.93 4.67 14.22
N MET A 230 3.08 4.72 14.91
CA MET A 230 3.70 5.99 15.31
C MET A 230 5.14 6.11 14.82
N LEU A 231 6.01 5.16 15.17
CA LEU A 231 7.43 5.23 14.84
C LEU A 231 7.69 5.13 13.34
N LYS A 232 7.20 4.08 12.70
CA LYS A 232 7.43 3.79 11.27
C LYS A 232 6.97 4.92 10.35
N PRO A 233 5.76 5.52 10.47
CA PRO A 233 5.35 6.65 9.63
C PRO A 233 6.27 7.85 9.74
N VAL A 234 6.71 8.20 10.95
CA VAL A 234 7.64 9.33 11.18
C VAL A 234 8.98 9.08 10.49
N LEU A 235 9.55 7.88 10.62
CA LEU A 235 10.83 7.54 9.99
C LEU A 235 10.72 7.44 8.45
N MET A 236 9.57 7.04 7.92
CA MET A 236 9.37 6.90 6.46
C MET A 236 9.04 8.22 5.76
N MET A 237 8.52 9.23 6.49
CA MET A 237 8.08 10.50 5.90
C MET A 237 9.18 11.19 5.06
N PRO A 238 10.43 11.31 5.51
CA PRO A 238 11.50 11.89 4.69
C PRO A 238 11.80 11.09 3.42
N SER A 239 11.63 9.77 3.48
CA SER A 239 11.88 8.88 2.34
C SER A 239 10.90 9.13 1.19
N PHE A 240 9.67 9.58 1.44
CA PHE A 240 8.70 9.92 0.40
C PHE A 240 9.14 11.13 -0.41
N ILE A 241 9.76 12.14 0.24
CA ILE A 241 10.29 13.34 -0.45
C ILE A 241 11.41 12.93 -1.41
N VAL A 242 12.29 12.04 -0.96
CA VAL A 242 13.42 11.57 -1.76
C VAL A 242 12.96 10.60 -2.87
N CYS A 243 11.90 9.83 -2.63
CA CYS A 243 11.30 8.97 -3.64
C CYS A 243 10.77 9.78 -4.83
N SER A 244 10.12 10.92 -4.59
CA SER A 244 9.64 11.80 -5.66
C SER A 244 10.79 12.37 -6.51
N LEU A 245 11.94 12.68 -5.89
CA LEU A 245 13.15 13.09 -6.61
C LEU A 245 13.68 11.96 -7.52
N SER A 246 13.68 10.73 -7.03
CA SER A 246 14.07 9.56 -7.82
C SER A 246 13.13 9.32 -9.01
N MET A 247 11.83 9.48 -8.81
CA MET A 247 10.85 9.36 -9.89
C MET A 247 11.03 10.45 -10.94
N ALA A 248 11.31 11.69 -10.55
CA ALA A 248 11.57 12.80 -11.47
C ALA A 248 12.85 12.60 -12.31
N ALA A 249 13.89 11.97 -11.73
CA ALA A 249 15.14 11.68 -12.44
C ALA A 249 15.09 10.39 -13.28
N SER A 250 14.09 9.55 -13.11
CA SER A 250 13.95 8.25 -13.78
C SER A 250 13.96 8.36 -15.32
N PRO A 251 13.23 9.31 -15.96
CA PRO A 251 13.25 9.46 -17.43
C PRO A 251 14.62 9.84 -17.97
N GLU A 252 15.35 10.70 -17.24
CA GLU A 252 16.69 11.13 -17.67
C GLU A 252 17.70 9.99 -17.57
N LEU A 253 17.62 9.17 -16.49
CA LEU A 253 18.46 7.97 -16.37
C LEU A 253 18.22 6.99 -17.53
N THR A 254 16.95 6.75 -17.87
CA THR A 254 16.57 5.85 -18.98
C THR A 254 17.05 6.40 -20.32
N ARG A 255 16.95 7.71 -20.54
CA ARG A 255 17.43 8.37 -21.75
C ARG A 255 18.95 8.29 -21.87
N MET A 256 19.69 8.64 -20.81
CA MET A 256 21.17 8.54 -20.80
C MET A 256 21.65 7.11 -21.06
N GLN A 257 20.95 6.11 -20.51
CA GLN A 257 21.24 4.70 -20.80
C GLN A 257 21.03 4.35 -22.26
N ALA A 258 19.93 4.81 -22.87
CA ALA A 258 19.63 4.56 -24.28
C ALA A 258 20.64 5.26 -25.22
N GLU A 259 21.15 6.43 -24.83
CA GLU A 259 22.18 7.20 -25.56
C GLU A 259 23.62 6.68 -25.30
N GLY A 260 23.80 5.64 -24.46
CA GLY A 260 25.13 5.12 -24.09
C GLY A 260 26.00 6.09 -23.28
N ARG A 261 25.40 7.10 -22.65
CA ARG A 261 26.10 8.10 -21.85
C ARG A 261 26.45 7.59 -20.46
N PRO A 262 27.55 8.06 -19.85
CA PRO A 262 27.96 7.61 -18.52
C PRO A 262 26.97 8.02 -17.44
N LEU A 263 26.37 7.04 -16.77
CA LEU A 263 25.36 7.25 -15.71
C LEU A 263 25.98 7.67 -14.37
N GLY A 264 27.30 7.48 -14.20
CA GLY A 264 27.97 7.60 -12.89
C GLY A 264 27.87 8.99 -12.26
N CYS A 265 27.92 10.07 -13.06
CA CYS A 265 27.84 11.45 -12.55
C CYS A 265 26.45 11.75 -11.98
N LEU A 266 25.38 11.42 -12.72
CA LEU A 266 23.99 11.64 -12.29
C LEU A 266 23.66 10.76 -11.08
N SER A 267 24.01 9.47 -11.13
CA SER A 267 23.77 8.56 -10.01
C SER A 267 24.47 9.02 -8.74
N ARG A 268 25.73 9.46 -8.82
CA ARG A 268 26.46 9.99 -7.66
C ARG A 268 25.80 11.24 -7.09
N ARG A 269 25.34 12.16 -7.94
CA ARG A 269 24.63 13.36 -7.51
C ARG A 269 23.32 13.03 -6.80
N MET A 270 22.56 12.09 -7.34
CA MET A 270 21.31 11.62 -6.71
C MET A 270 21.58 10.99 -5.35
N LEU A 271 22.59 10.11 -5.25
CA LEU A 271 22.95 9.47 -3.98
C LEU A 271 23.46 10.49 -2.94
N ALA A 272 24.29 11.44 -3.36
CA ALA A 272 24.78 12.50 -2.48
C ALA A 272 23.65 13.41 -1.99
N ALA A 273 22.74 13.84 -2.87
CA ALA A 273 21.57 14.61 -2.51
C ALA A 273 20.65 13.84 -1.53
N THR A 274 20.43 12.54 -1.80
CA THR A 274 19.66 11.65 -0.93
C THR A 274 20.27 11.54 0.47
N LEU A 275 21.59 11.36 0.53
CA LEU A 275 22.30 11.27 1.81
C LEU A 275 22.22 12.58 2.58
N LEU A 276 22.41 13.71 1.91
CA LEU A 276 22.29 15.04 2.52
C LEU A 276 20.88 15.28 3.09
N VAL A 277 19.85 15.03 2.30
CA VAL A 277 18.44 15.17 2.73
C VAL A 277 18.12 14.16 3.84
N GLY A 278 18.58 12.91 3.72
CA GLY A 278 18.39 11.87 4.73
C GLY A 278 19.05 12.20 6.06
N CYS A 279 20.29 12.71 6.04
CA CYS A 279 20.99 13.15 7.28
C CYS A 279 20.36 14.41 7.88
N GLY A 280 19.93 15.36 7.05
CA GLY A 280 19.19 16.53 7.52
C GLY A 280 17.85 16.14 8.17
N ALA A 281 17.13 15.21 7.56
CA ALA A 281 15.90 14.67 8.11
C ALA A 281 16.13 13.87 9.41
N MET A 282 17.20 13.07 9.48
CA MET A 282 17.62 12.39 10.70
C MET A 282 17.84 13.39 11.85
N ALA A 283 18.59 14.46 11.58
CA ALA A 283 18.83 15.52 12.57
C ALA A 283 17.51 16.20 12.98
N GLY A 284 16.63 16.47 12.02
CA GLY A 284 15.29 17.01 12.28
C GLY A 284 14.46 16.10 13.18
N VAL A 285 14.35 14.81 12.83
CA VAL A 285 13.60 13.84 13.65
C VAL A 285 14.20 13.72 15.05
N PHE A 286 15.53 13.74 15.17
CA PHE A 286 16.21 13.67 16.48
C PHE A 286 15.93 14.90 17.34
N LEU A 287 16.04 16.10 16.77
CA LEU A 287 15.81 17.37 17.50
C LEU A 287 14.33 17.53 17.87
N PHE A 288 13.41 17.21 16.97
CA PHE A 288 11.98 17.33 17.20
C PHE A 288 11.35 16.08 17.85
N ALA A 289 12.14 15.05 18.18
CA ALA A 289 11.63 13.83 18.82
C ALA A 289 10.81 14.10 20.10
N PRO A 290 11.19 15.00 21.01
CA PRO A 290 10.36 15.33 22.19
C PRO A 290 9.01 15.94 21.78
N LEU A 291 9.01 16.89 20.84
CA LEU A 291 7.79 17.51 20.35
C LEU A 291 6.86 16.48 19.70
N ILE A 292 7.41 15.58 18.90
CA ILE A 292 6.67 14.50 18.23
C ILE A 292 6.06 13.54 19.27
N ALA A 293 6.85 13.10 20.24
CA ALA A 293 6.42 12.13 21.24
C ALA A 293 5.40 12.73 22.24
N ASP A 294 5.65 13.92 22.75
CA ASP A 294 4.90 14.48 23.88
C ASP A 294 3.70 15.32 23.42
N VAL A 295 3.82 16.07 22.32
CA VAL A 295 2.77 16.97 21.85
C VAL A 295 1.86 16.29 20.82
N PHE A 296 2.44 15.68 19.77
CA PHE A 296 1.65 15.08 18.71
C PHE A 296 1.04 13.72 19.11
N TYR A 297 1.86 12.81 19.61
CA TYR A 297 1.40 11.46 19.94
C TYR A 297 1.02 11.28 21.42
N LYS A 298 1.46 12.16 22.30
CA LYS A 298 1.26 12.09 23.76
C LYS A 298 1.67 10.72 24.34
N GLN A 299 2.78 10.19 23.84
CA GLN A 299 3.26 8.85 24.15
C GLN A 299 4.75 8.87 24.51
N ALA A 300 5.07 8.91 25.79
CA ALA A 300 6.45 8.99 26.31
C ALA A 300 7.33 7.83 25.85
N ALA A 301 6.76 6.62 25.69
CA ALA A 301 7.47 5.44 25.21
C ALA A 301 8.00 5.57 23.76
N LEU A 302 7.47 6.51 22.98
CA LEU A 302 7.90 6.76 21.61
C LEU A 302 9.26 7.49 21.53
N LEU A 303 9.57 8.35 22.50
CA LEU A 303 10.78 9.18 22.48
C LEU A 303 12.10 8.37 22.39
N PRO A 304 12.35 7.39 23.28
CA PRO A 304 13.58 6.59 23.18
C PRO A 304 13.65 5.79 21.88
N LEU A 305 12.51 5.30 21.37
CA LEU A 305 12.44 4.56 20.11
C LEU A 305 12.75 5.46 18.91
N LEU A 306 12.22 6.70 18.87
CA LEU A 306 12.53 7.67 17.82
C LEU A 306 14.02 7.97 17.79
N ARG A 307 14.63 8.28 18.95
CA ARG A 307 16.07 8.58 19.01
C ARG A 307 16.93 7.40 18.58
N ALA A 308 16.60 6.20 19.03
CA ALA A 308 17.32 4.99 18.66
C ALA A 308 17.19 4.63 17.17
N ALA A 309 16.02 4.92 16.57
CA ALA A 309 15.73 4.57 15.18
C ALA A 309 16.09 5.69 14.17
N CYS A 310 16.39 6.91 14.60
CA CYS A 310 16.80 8.01 13.72
C CYS A 310 17.88 7.64 12.68
N PRO A 311 18.96 6.88 13.03
CA PRO A 311 19.97 6.51 12.04
C PRO A 311 19.47 5.68 10.87
N LEU A 312 18.29 5.08 10.99
CA LEU A 312 17.66 4.35 9.88
C LEU A 312 17.13 5.27 8.80
N VAL A 313 16.83 6.54 9.08
CA VAL A 313 16.24 7.49 8.11
C VAL A 313 17.07 7.63 6.84
N PRO A 314 18.37 7.96 6.89
CA PRO A 314 19.19 8.06 5.68
C PRO A 314 19.34 6.72 4.96
N VAL A 315 19.40 5.60 5.69
CA VAL A 315 19.48 4.25 5.10
C VAL A 315 18.19 3.92 4.34
N MET A 316 17.03 4.21 4.90
CA MET A 316 15.73 4.02 4.25
C MET A 316 15.60 4.89 3.00
N ALA A 317 16.01 6.15 3.07
CA ALA A 317 16.01 7.06 1.93
C ALA A 317 16.93 6.55 0.79
N MET A 318 18.14 6.09 1.13
CA MET A 318 19.07 5.49 0.16
C MET A 318 18.48 4.25 -0.50
N ASN A 319 17.87 3.35 0.28
CA ASN A 319 17.22 2.15 -0.24
C ASN A 319 16.12 2.48 -1.27
N HIS A 320 15.28 3.49 -1.00
CA HIS A 320 14.23 3.94 -1.92
C HIS A 320 14.80 4.49 -3.23
N VAL A 321 15.84 5.31 -3.16
CA VAL A 321 16.46 5.90 -4.36
C VAL A 321 17.20 4.86 -5.17
N CYS A 322 17.98 3.99 -4.53
CA CYS A 322 18.64 2.88 -5.22
C CYS A 322 17.62 1.98 -5.93
N GLY A 323 16.53 1.62 -5.25
CA GLY A 323 15.44 0.86 -5.84
C GLY A 323 14.81 1.57 -7.04
N GLY A 324 14.56 2.88 -6.94
CA GLY A 324 14.05 3.70 -8.04
C GLY A 324 14.99 3.76 -9.23
N MET A 325 16.29 3.94 -8.99
CA MET A 325 17.32 3.92 -10.04
C MET A 325 17.41 2.55 -10.73
N MET A 326 17.43 1.46 -9.97
CA MET A 326 17.43 0.09 -10.51
C MET A 326 16.20 -0.18 -11.37
N ASN A 327 15.03 0.32 -10.93
CA ASN A 327 13.79 0.24 -11.70
C ASN A 327 13.89 0.99 -13.02
N ALA A 328 14.41 2.22 -13.00
CA ALA A 328 14.57 3.05 -14.20
C ALA A 328 15.51 2.40 -15.23
N LEU A 329 16.57 1.76 -14.76
CA LEU A 329 17.59 1.10 -15.58
C LEU A 329 17.21 -0.34 -15.98
N GLY A 330 16.10 -0.89 -15.51
CA GLY A 330 15.68 -2.26 -15.81
C GLY A 330 16.55 -3.34 -15.15
N LEU A 331 17.33 -3.00 -14.11
CA LEU A 331 18.24 -3.89 -13.40
C LEU A 331 17.57 -4.72 -12.29
N GLN A 332 16.31 -4.98 -12.39
CA GLN A 332 15.52 -5.76 -11.40
C GLN A 332 15.57 -7.28 -11.60
N LYS A 333 16.59 -7.80 -12.24
CA LYS A 333 16.73 -9.25 -12.45
C LYS A 333 17.39 -9.92 -11.27
#